data_adc485f21f5a9d333bf251c88588658a
#
_entry.id   adc485f21f5a9d333bf251c88588658a
#
_cell.length_a   1.000
_cell.length_b   1.000
_cell.length_c   1.000
_cell.angle_alpha   90.00
_cell.angle_beta   90.00
_cell.angle_gamma   90.00
#
_symmetry.space_group_name_H-M   'P 1'
#
loop_
_entity.id
_entity.type
_entity.pdbx_description
1 polymer ?
#
loop_
_entity_poly.entity_id
_entity_poly.type
_entity_poly.pdbx_seq_one_letter_code
_entity_poly.pdbx_strand_id
1 'polypeptide(L)'
;MAESFRDNEPRERFELDVEGHTAFVTYRKSSGAITLVHTEVPPELGGKGVGSKLARATLNAVRAQARKLTVECDFIRNFMSKHAEYDDLLAPDQAKDANAATYKAGCFCGAVEVEATGAPVFAGYCHCADCQAWSAAPVNAFSLWKSGDVRVTKGASDIGTYNKTENSYRKFCKVCGGHIMTEHPRMRLTDVYANLLRGYTHQPTLHVNYASKMLSVRDGLPKYADFPSDLGGSGEKLPD
;
A
#
# COMPACT_ATOMS: atom_id res chain seq x y z
N MET A 1 -36.94 -4.61 8.99
CA MET A 1 -36.21 -5.03 10.20
C MET A 1 -35.19 -3.93 10.50
N ALA A 2 -34.99 -3.58 11.79
CA ALA A 2 -34.07 -2.51 12.17
C ALA A 2 -32.62 -2.98 11.98
N GLU A 3 -31.75 -2.07 11.52
CA GLU A 3 -30.30 -2.30 11.49
C GLU A 3 -29.78 -2.42 12.94
N SER A 4 -28.94 -3.40 13.23
CA SER A 4 -28.37 -3.63 14.55
C SER A 4 -26.86 -3.80 14.48
N PHE A 5 -26.13 -2.94 15.18
CA PHE A 5 -24.66 -3.01 15.30
C PHE A 5 -24.27 -3.53 16.67
N ARG A 6 -23.25 -4.42 16.73
CA ARG A 6 -22.70 -4.96 17.98
C ARG A 6 -21.21 -5.31 17.87
N ASP A 7 -20.53 -5.32 19.01
CA ASP A 7 -19.21 -5.95 19.17
C ASP A 7 -19.43 -7.42 19.59
N ASN A 8 -19.09 -8.35 18.71
CA ASN A 8 -19.13 -9.79 18.98
C ASN A 8 -17.73 -10.25 19.43
N GLU A 9 -17.41 -9.99 20.70
CA GLU A 9 -16.08 -10.31 21.26
C GLU A 9 -15.69 -11.79 21.13
N PRO A 10 -16.58 -12.78 21.34
CA PRO A 10 -16.23 -14.18 21.16
C PRO A 10 -15.80 -14.55 19.74
N ARG A 11 -16.22 -13.78 18.74
CA ARG A 11 -15.85 -13.97 17.33
C ARG A 11 -14.81 -12.94 16.85
N GLU A 12 -14.31 -12.10 17.74
CA GLU A 12 -13.35 -11.03 17.44
C GLU A 12 -13.75 -10.19 16.23
N ARG A 13 -15.03 -9.73 16.19
CA ARG A 13 -15.55 -8.94 15.10
C ARG A 13 -16.67 -7.99 15.48
N PHE A 14 -16.73 -6.85 14.83
CA PHE A 14 -17.88 -5.97 14.83
C PHE A 14 -18.86 -6.44 13.77
N GLU A 15 -20.14 -6.50 14.11
CA GLU A 15 -21.20 -6.99 13.22
C GLU A 15 -22.27 -5.93 13.01
N LEU A 16 -22.79 -5.84 11.79
CA LEU A 16 -23.95 -5.04 11.42
C LEU A 16 -24.97 -5.93 10.73
N ASP A 17 -26.09 -6.16 11.41
CA ASP A 17 -27.21 -6.93 10.83
C ASP A 17 -28.12 -6.00 10.04
N VAL A 18 -28.36 -6.34 8.78
CA VAL A 18 -29.22 -5.61 7.84
C VAL A 18 -30.03 -6.62 7.05
N GLU A 19 -31.35 -6.49 7.03
CA GLU A 19 -32.27 -7.31 6.21
C GLU A 19 -32.06 -8.84 6.38
N GLY A 20 -31.63 -9.28 7.57
CA GLY A 20 -31.40 -10.72 7.85
C GLY A 20 -30.02 -11.23 7.47
N HIS A 21 -29.15 -10.39 6.96
CA HIS A 21 -27.74 -10.67 6.65
C HIS A 21 -26.81 -9.92 7.58
N THR A 22 -25.63 -10.52 7.89
CA THR A 22 -24.64 -9.92 8.77
C THR A 22 -23.40 -9.52 7.97
N ALA A 23 -23.12 -8.21 7.92
CA ALA A 23 -21.82 -7.70 7.49
C ALA A 23 -20.91 -7.54 8.72
N PHE A 24 -19.58 -7.74 8.57
CA PHE A 24 -18.70 -7.68 9.73
C PHE A 24 -17.29 -7.17 9.41
N VAL A 25 -16.61 -6.67 10.46
CA VAL A 25 -15.17 -6.32 10.46
C VAL A 25 -14.49 -7.15 11.52
N THR A 26 -13.55 -8.01 11.13
CA THR A 26 -12.74 -8.77 12.08
C THR A 26 -11.63 -7.91 12.68
N TYR A 27 -11.29 -8.19 13.93
CA TYR A 27 -10.23 -7.48 14.62
C TYR A 27 -9.35 -8.41 15.47
N ARG A 28 -8.22 -7.87 15.93
CA ARG A 28 -7.39 -8.42 17.01
C ARG A 28 -7.23 -7.36 18.08
N LYS A 29 -7.47 -7.70 19.35
CA LYS A 29 -7.23 -6.80 20.49
C LYS A 29 -5.86 -7.09 21.10
N SER A 30 -5.15 -6.02 21.47
CA SER A 30 -3.92 -6.07 22.26
C SER A 30 -4.01 -5.05 23.41
N SER A 31 -3.00 -4.99 24.28
CA SER A 31 -2.98 -4.03 25.39
C SER A 31 -3.05 -2.59 24.85
N GLY A 32 -4.21 -1.94 25.03
CA GLY A 32 -4.44 -0.53 24.63
C GLY A 32 -4.67 -0.29 23.13
N ALA A 33 -4.60 -1.31 22.27
CA ALA A 33 -4.80 -1.16 20.83
C ALA A 33 -5.78 -2.20 20.26
N ILE A 34 -6.35 -1.87 19.10
CA ILE A 34 -7.18 -2.77 18.29
C ILE A 34 -6.71 -2.72 16.83
N THR A 35 -6.56 -3.89 16.21
CA THR A 35 -6.20 -4.00 14.79
C THR A 35 -7.41 -4.45 14.00
N LEU A 36 -7.90 -3.66 13.05
CA LEU A 36 -8.95 -4.05 12.11
C LEU A 36 -8.32 -4.77 10.92
N VAL A 37 -8.71 -6.04 10.70
CA VAL A 37 -8.00 -6.97 9.81
C VAL A 37 -8.71 -7.11 8.46
N HIS A 38 -10.02 -7.36 8.47
CA HIS A 38 -10.78 -7.65 7.26
C HIS A 38 -12.22 -7.18 7.39
N THR A 39 -12.83 -6.78 6.27
CA THR A 39 -14.25 -6.41 6.18
C THR A 39 -14.94 -7.33 5.20
N GLU A 40 -16.07 -7.88 5.59
CA GLU A 40 -16.92 -8.69 4.72
C GLU A 40 -18.34 -8.13 4.69
N VAL A 41 -18.87 -7.96 3.48
CA VAL A 41 -20.24 -7.54 3.23
C VAL A 41 -20.86 -8.58 2.31
N PRO A 42 -21.92 -9.29 2.73
CA PRO A 42 -22.62 -10.25 1.90
C PRO A 42 -23.07 -9.65 0.56
N PRO A 43 -23.01 -10.40 -0.55
CA PRO A 43 -23.41 -9.92 -1.88
C PRO A 43 -24.84 -9.32 -1.91
N GLU A 44 -25.76 -9.84 -1.12
CA GLU A 44 -27.16 -9.39 -0.99
C GLU A 44 -27.27 -7.95 -0.46
N LEU A 45 -26.24 -7.49 0.24
CA LEU A 45 -26.12 -6.14 0.77
C LEU A 45 -25.26 -5.23 -0.13
N GLY A 46 -24.77 -5.73 -1.25
CA GLY A 46 -23.95 -4.99 -2.21
C GLY A 46 -24.67 -3.75 -2.76
N GLY A 47 -23.92 -2.66 -2.94
CA GLY A 47 -24.45 -1.41 -3.49
C GLY A 47 -25.38 -0.59 -2.57
N LYS A 48 -25.74 -1.11 -1.39
CA LYS A 48 -26.66 -0.45 -0.43
C LYS A 48 -25.96 0.45 0.60
N GLY A 49 -24.65 0.67 0.46
CA GLY A 49 -23.87 1.50 1.39
C GLY A 49 -23.61 0.86 2.77
N VAL A 50 -23.94 -0.43 2.94
CA VAL A 50 -23.80 -1.15 4.21
C VAL A 50 -22.36 -1.20 4.69
N GLY A 51 -21.38 -1.38 3.78
CA GLY A 51 -19.96 -1.33 4.13
C GLY A 51 -19.53 -0.01 4.76
N SER A 52 -20.00 1.12 4.22
CA SER A 52 -19.69 2.45 4.78
C SER A 52 -20.36 2.68 6.13
N LYS A 53 -21.59 2.18 6.32
CA LYS A 53 -22.27 2.22 7.62
C LYS A 53 -21.53 1.39 8.67
N LEU A 54 -21.13 0.17 8.30
CA LEU A 54 -20.35 -0.74 9.15
C LEU A 54 -19.01 -0.12 9.54
N ALA A 55 -18.26 0.45 8.56
CA ALA A 55 -16.99 1.13 8.83
C ALA A 55 -17.16 2.28 9.84
N ARG A 56 -18.15 3.13 9.64
CA ARG A 56 -18.46 4.25 10.53
C ARG A 56 -18.82 3.78 11.93
N ALA A 57 -19.69 2.79 12.05
CA ALA A 57 -20.09 2.21 13.34
C ALA A 57 -18.91 1.57 14.07
N THR A 58 -18.07 0.83 13.35
CA THR A 58 -16.84 0.21 13.87
C THR A 58 -15.87 1.25 14.41
N LEU A 59 -15.56 2.31 13.64
CA LEU A 59 -14.63 3.35 14.05
C LEU A 59 -15.16 4.14 15.27
N ASN A 60 -16.45 4.40 15.34
CA ASN A 60 -17.09 5.02 16.51
C ASN A 60 -17.01 4.11 17.75
N ALA A 61 -17.18 2.80 17.57
CA ALA A 61 -17.03 1.83 18.67
C ALA A 61 -15.58 1.76 19.17
N VAL A 62 -14.59 1.80 18.28
CA VAL A 62 -13.17 1.88 18.66
C VAL A 62 -12.87 3.16 19.44
N ARG A 63 -13.42 4.30 19.01
CA ARG A 63 -13.29 5.59 19.71
C ARG A 63 -13.89 5.52 21.13
N ALA A 64 -15.08 4.95 21.25
CA ALA A 64 -15.73 4.79 22.54
C ALA A 64 -14.96 3.90 23.53
N GLN A 65 -14.18 2.95 23.00
CA GLN A 65 -13.30 2.08 23.80
C GLN A 65 -11.96 2.75 24.18
N ALA A 66 -11.70 4.00 23.73
CA ALA A 66 -10.45 4.74 23.96
C ALA A 66 -9.18 3.94 23.58
N ARG A 67 -9.27 3.08 22.56
CA ARG A 67 -8.15 2.27 22.05
C ARG A 67 -7.48 2.94 20.88
N LYS A 68 -6.17 2.76 20.74
CA LYS A 68 -5.47 3.13 19.52
C LYS A 68 -5.74 2.11 18.42
N LEU A 69 -5.88 2.61 17.20
CA LEU A 69 -6.28 1.85 16.03
C LEU A 69 -5.11 1.55 15.12
N THR A 70 -4.93 0.27 14.79
CA THR A 70 -4.12 -0.20 13.65
C THR A 70 -5.05 -0.69 12.54
N VAL A 71 -4.83 -0.27 11.30
CA VAL A 71 -5.69 -0.64 10.18
C VAL A 71 -4.91 -1.51 9.20
N GLU A 72 -5.25 -2.79 9.15
CA GLU A 72 -4.78 -3.75 8.14
C GLU A 72 -5.76 -3.91 6.98
N CYS A 73 -7.05 -3.70 7.22
CA CYS A 73 -8.12 -3.82 6.25
C CYS A 73 -8.10 -2.68 5.23
N ASP A 74 -7.94 -3.02 3.93
CA ASP A 74 -7.92 -2.02 2.86
C ASP A 74 -9.25 -1.28 2.70
N PHE A 75 -10.37 -1.94 2.97
CA PHE A 75 -11.68 -1.31 2.93
C PHE A 75 -11.79 -0.19 3.97
N ILE A 76 -11.41 -0.48 5.23
CA ILE A 76 -11.41 0.53 6.31
C ILE A 76 -10.39 1.64 6.01
N ARG A 77 -9.22 1.31 5.50
CA ARG A 77 -8.20 2.32 5.11
C ARG A 77 -8.73 3.25 4.04
N ASN A 78 -9.38 2.69 3.00
CA ASN A 78 -10.03 3.46 1.94
C ASN A 78 -11.19 4.33 2.47
N PHE A 79 -11.92 3.84 3.45
CA PHE A 79 -12.97 4.63 4.10
C PHE A 79 -12.34 5.80 4.88
N MET A 80 -11.35 5.55 5.72
CA MET A 80 -10.67 6.58 6.53
C MET A 80 -9.96 7.63 5.66
N SER A 81 -9.42 7.26 4.49
CA SER A 81 -8.79 8.25 3.60
C SER A 81 -9.75 9.36 3.11
N LYS A 82 -11.05 9.12 3.20
CA LYS A 82 -12.13 10.08 2.86
C LYS A 82 -12.81 10.67 4.11
N HIS A 83 -12.37 10.27 5.30
CA HIS A 83 -12.99 10.57 6.58
C HIS A 83 -11.93 10.91 7.62
N ALA A 84 -11.26 12.07 7.45
CA ALA A 84 -10.18 12.53 8.32
C ALA A 84 -10.58 12.70 9.79
N GLU A 85 -11.88 12.76 10.07
CA GLU A 85 -12.42 12.80 11.43
C GLU A 85 -12.08 11.57 12.29
N TYR A 86 -11.48 10.53 11.69
CA TYR A 86 -11.04 9.31 12.38
C TYR A 86 -9.51 9.17 12.48
N ASP A 87 -8.73 10.13 11.95
CA ASP A 87 -7.26 10.05 11.96
C ASP A 87 -6.68 10.09 13.38
N ASP A 88 -7.38 10.71 14.33
CA ASP A 88 -7.04 10.76 15.75
C ASP A 88 -7.03 9.39 16.45
N LEU A 89 -7.74 8.42 15.87
CA LEU A 89 -7.77 7.05 16.39
C LEU A 89 -6.48 6.28 16.09
N LEU A 90 -5.78 6.62 15.01
CA LEU A 90 -4.63 5.86 14.54
C LEU A 90 -3.53 5.77 15.60
N ALA A 91 -2.92 4.60 15.71
CA ALA A 91 -1.71 4.42 16.49
C ALA A 91 -0.59 5.31 15.91
N PRO A 92 0.37 5.80 16.72
CA PRO A 92 1.41 6.75 16.27
C PRO A 92 2.19 6.29 15.04
N ASP A 93 2.40 5.01 14.89
CA ASP A 93 3.05 4.39 13.72
C ASP A 93 2.16 4.32 12.47
N GLN A 94 0.87 4.58 12.63
CA GLN A 94 -0.14 4.59 11.57
C GLN A 94 -0.72 6.00 11.31
N ALA A 95 -0.51 6.92 12.23
CA ALA A 95 -0.95 8.29 12.05
C ALA A 95 -0.24 8.90 10.82
N LYS A 96 -1.01 9.47 9.92
CA LYS A 96 -0.43 10.27 8.84
C LYS A 96 0.22 11.49 9.47
N ASP A 97 1.51 11.69 9.20
CA ASP A 97 2.14 12.95 9.51
C ASP A 97 1.44 14.04 8.68
N ALA A 98 0.70 14.93 9.34
CA ALA A 98 -0.02 16.01 8.68
C ALA A 98 0.91 16.95 7.89
N ASN A 99 2.21 16.94 8.21
CA ASN A 99 3.27 17.67 7.51
C ASN A 99 4.08 16.79 6.55
N ALA A 100 3.67 15.54 6.32
CA ALA A 100 4.41 14.66 5.43
C ALA A 100 4.44 15.23 4.00
N ALA A 101 5.63 15.28 3.42
CA ALA A 101 5.80 15.74 2.04
C ALA A 101 4.98 14.85 1.10
N THR A 102 4.34 15.48 0.12
CA THR A 102 3.61 14.77 -0.94
C THR A 102 4.32 14.99 -2.27
N TYR A 103 4.65 13.91 -2.93
CA TYR A 103 5.35 13.89 -4.21
C TYR A 103 4.40 13.48 -5.32
N LYS A 104 4.38 14.25 -6.40
CA LYS A 104 3.58 13.94 -7.59
C LYS A 104 4.40 13.19 -8.61
N ALA A 105 3.85 12.12 -9.14
CA ALA A 105 4.39 11.41 -10.28
C ALA A 105 3.36 11.37 -11.41
N GLY A 106 3.81 11.29 -12.64
CA GLY A 106 2.93 11.20 -13.79
C GLY A 106 3.54 10.37 -14.91
N CYS A 107 2.69 9.79 -15.74
CA CYS A 107 3.13 9.13 -16.95
C CYS A 107 3.69 10.15 -17.95
N PHE A 108 4.38 9.65 -18.98
CA PHE A 108 5.05 10.49 -19.99
C PHE A 108 4.13 11.51 -20.68
N CYS A 109 2.87 11.13 -20.98
CA CYS A 109 1.91 12.03 -21.63
C CYS A 109 1.04 12.86 -20.65
N GLY A 110 1.16 12.65 -19.33
CA GLY A 110 0.36 13.36 -18.33
C GLY A 110 -1.11 12.90 -18.23
N ALA A 111 -1.51 11.83 -18.92
CA ALA A 111 -2.88 11.29 -18.80
C ALA A 111 -3.14 10.67 -17.42
N VAL A 112 -2.13 10.07 -16.81
CA VAL A 112 -2.19 9.45 -15.48
C VAL A 112 -1.29 10.20 -14.51
N GLU A 113 -1.81 10.52 -13.32
CA GLU A 113 -1.06 11.11 -12.22
C GLU A 113 -1.30 10.31 -10.94
N VAL A 114 -0.24 10.18 -10.14
CA VAL A 114 -0.27 9.56 -8.82
C VAL A 114 0.45 10.47 -7.81
N GLU A 115 0.08 10.33 -6.55
CA GLU A 115 0.75 10.99 -5.43
C GLU A 115 1.25 9.95 -4.45
N ALA A 116 2.48 10.15 -3.96
CA ALA A 116 3.05 9.41 -2.84
C ALA A 116 3.27 10.36 -1.66
N THR A 117 2.78 10.02 -0.47
CA THR A 117 2.83 10.85 0.72
C THR A 117 3.78 10.24 1.76
N GLY A 118 4.59 11.09 2.40
CA GLY A 118 5.56 10.68 3.41
C GLY A 118 6.89 10.24 2.83
N ALA A 119 7.59 9.38 3.56
CA ALA A 119 8.84 8.77 3.12
C ALA A 119 8.60 7.34 2.66
N PRO A 120 9.35 6.84 1.66
CA PRO A 120 9.30 5.43 1.32
C PRO A 120 9.80 4.59 2.51
N VAL A 121 9.19 3.44 2.70
CA VAL A 121 9.62 2.44 3.69
C VAL A 121 11.01 1.92 3.33
N PHE A 122 11.30 1.87 2.02
CA PHE A 122 12.53 1.32 1.50
C PHE A 122 12.84 1.87 0.11
N ALA A 123 14.10 2.18 -0.17
CA ALA A 123 14.55 2.68 -1.46
C ALA A 123 15.89 2.03 -1.85
N GLY A 124 16.05 1.74 -3.13
CA GLY A 124 17.25 1.08 -3.64
C GLY A 124 17.28 0.93 -5.15
N TYR A 125 18.16 0.08 -5.61
CA TYR A 125 18.32 -0.28 -7.01
C TYR A 125 18.08 -1.78 -7.22
N CYS A 126 17.21 -2.12 -8.17
CA CYS A 126 16.95 -3.51 -8.57
C CYS A 126 17.60 -3.83 -9.90
N HIS A 127 18.34 -4.95 -9.93
CA HIS A 127 19.03 -5.46 -11.11
C HIS A 127 18.41 -6.74 -11.68
N CYS A 128 17.22 -7.17 -11.24
CA CYS A 128 16.62 -8.40 -11.73
C CYS A 128 16.21 -8.29 -13.21
N ALA A 129 16.29 -9.41 -13.93
CA ALA A 129 15.93 -9.48 -15.33
C ALA A 129 14.51 -8.97 -15.64
N ASP A 130 13.57 -9.16 -14.70
CA ASP A 130 12.20 -8.70 -14.85
C ASP A 130 12.08 -7.18 -14.82
N CYS A 131 12.80 -6.51 -13.90
CA CYS A 131 12.81 -5.05 -13.85
C CYS A 131 13.54 -4.45 -15.06
N GLN A 132 14.65 -5.05 -15.46
CA GLN A 132 15.38 -4.64 -16.66
C GLN A 132 14.50 -4.76 -17.92
N ALA A 133 13.85 -5.90 -18.13
CA ALA A 133 12.98 -6.12 -19.28
C ALA A 133 11.76 -5.21 -19.26
N TRP A 134 11.16 -4.98 -18.08
CA TRP A 134 9.98 -4.13 -17.94
C TRP A 134 10.30 -2.66 -18.19
N SER A 135 11.38 -2.14 -17.63
CA SER A 135 11.76 -0.73 -17.76
C SER A 135 12.61 -0.43 -19.01
N ALA A 136 13.03 -1.47 -19.74
CA ALA A 136 14.03 -1.36 -20.81
C ALA A 136 15.30 -0.59 -20.36
N ALA A 137 15.72 -0.79 -19.11
CA ALA A 137 16.82 -0.10 -18.48
C ALA A 137 17.73 -1.09 -17.74
N PRO A 138 19.05 -0.84 -17.67
CA PRO A 138 20.00 -1.76 -17.03
C PRO A 138 19.84 -1.85 -15.51
N VAL A 139 19.19 -0.87 -14.91
CA VAL A 139 18.91 -0.80 -13.47
C VAL A 139 17.62 -0.04 -13.23
N ASN A 140 16.84 -0.47 -12.24
CA ASN A 140 15.60 0.20 -11.85
C ASN A 140 15.74 0.82 -10.44
N ALA A 141 15.59 2.15 -10.35
CA ALA A 141 15.54 2.86 -9.09
C ALA A 141 14.12 2.70 -8.51
N PHE A 142 14.00 1.95 -7.44
CA PHE A 142 12.73 1.72 -6.77
C PHE A 142 12.60 2.50 -5.47
N SER A 143 11.37 2.87 -5.15
CA SER A 143 11.00 3.49 -3.88
C SER A 143 9.67 2.88 -3.44
N LEU A 144 9.70 2.12 -2.35
CA LEU A 144 8.55 1.38 -1.83
C LEU A 144 7.85 2.20 -0.74
N TRP A 145 6.63 2.62 -1.01
CA TRP A 145 5.72 3.21 -0.02
C TRP A 145 4.74 2.18 0.52
N LYS A 146 4.18 2.41 1.70
CA LYS A 146 2.97 1.71 2.11
C LYS A 146 1.89 1.97 1.05
N SER A 147 1.14 0.95 0.64
CA SER A 147 0.15 1.11 -0.44
C SER A 147 -0.93 2.16 -0.13
N GLY A 148 -1.25 2.38 1.14
CA GLY A 148 -2.17 3.42 1.57
C GLY A 148 -1.65 4.87 1.42
N ASP A 149 -0.34 5.03 1.22
CA ASP A 149 0.30 6.34 1.06
C ASP A 149 0.47 6.72 -0.42
N VAL A 150 0.07 5.83 -1.33
CA VAL A 150 0.09 6.06 -2.78
C VAL A 150 -1.34 6.10 -3.30
N ARG A 151 -1.69 7.14 -4.02
CA ARG A 151 -3.02 7.29 -4.62
C ARG A 151 -2.97 7.76 -6.07
N VAL A 152 -3.88 7.26 -6.89
CA VAL A 152 -4.09 7.77 -8.24
C VAL A 152 -4.96 9.02 -8.12
N THR A 153 -4.46 10.14 -8.64
CA THR A 153 -5.15 11.44 -8.58
C THR A 153 -5.78 11.83 -9.91
N LYS A 154 -5.33 11.22 -11.02
CA LYS A 154 -5.86 11.46 -12.35
C LYS A 154 -5.75 10.23 -13.23
N GLY A 155 -6.71 9.99 -14.11
CA GLY A 155 -6.64 8.99 -15.17
C GLY A 155 -6.66 7.54 -14.67
N ALA A 156 -7.39 7.22 -13.61
CA ALA A 156 -7.50 5.86 -13.10
C ALA A 156 -8.00 4.86 -14.15
N SER A 157 -8.91 5.27 -15.05
CA SER A 157 -9.40 4.47 -16.18
C SER A 157 -8.33 4.20 -17.24
N ASP A 158 -7.30 5.02 -17.31
CA ASP A 158 -6.21 4.92 -18.27
C ASP A 158 -5.02 4.10 -17.76
N ILE A 159 -5.14 3.51 -16.58
CA ILE A 159 -4.14 2.60 -16.05
C ILE A 159 -4.39 1.19 -16.58
N GLY A 160 -3.38 0.64 -17.23
CA GLY A 160 -3.28 -0.78 -17.51
C GLY A 160 -2.52 -1.51 -16.41
N THR A 161 -2.82 -2.79 -16.24
CA THR A 161 -2.13 -3.64 -15.27
C THR A 161 -1.64 -4.91 -15.96
N TYR A 162 -0.36 -5.22 -15.75
CA TYR A 162 0.22 -6.50 -16.12
C TYR A 162 0.64 -7.27 -14.88
N ASN A 163 0.00 -8.41 -14.64
CA ASN A 163 0.26 -9.27 -13.49
C ASN A 163 1.22 -10.39 -13.90
N LYS A 164 2.52 -10.19 -13.71
CA LYS A 164 3.50 -11.25 -13.96
C LYS A 164 3.42 -12.35 -12.93
N THR A 165 3.17 -11.97 -11.67
CA THR A 165 3.00 -12.89 -10.53
C THR A 165 1.91 -12.33 -9.61
N GLU A 166 1.46 -13.12 -8.65
CA GLU A 166 0.52 -12.66 -7.61
C GLU A 166 1.09 -11.55 -6.70
N ASN A 167 2.40 -11.29 -6.78
CA ASN A 167 3.09 -10.28 -5.97
C ASN A 167 3.57 -9.08 -6.77
N SER A 168 3.31 -9.02 -8.08
CA SER A 168 3.86 -7.97 -8.93
C SER A 168 2.82 -7.51 -9.94
N TYR A 169 2.07 -6.46 -9.61
CA TYR A 169 1.06 -5.83 -10.43
C TYR A 169 1.65 -4.55 -11.04
N ARG A 170 2.21 -4.68 -12.22
CA ARG A 170 2.89 -3.60 -12.93
C ARG A 170 1.89 -2.69 -13.60
N LYS A 171 1.90 -1.41 -13.25
CA LYS A 171 0.96 -0.40 -13.74
C LYS A 171 1.63 0.48 -14.80
N PHE A 172 0.90 0.70 -15.87
CA PHE A 172 1.35 1.53 -16.99
C PHE A 172 0.20 2.37 -17.54
N CYS A 173 0.52 3.45 -18.20
CA CYS A 173 -0.47 4.27 -18.89
C CYS A 173 -0.88 3.61 -20.22
N LYS A 174 -2.16 3.36 -20.43
CA LYS A 174 -2.69 2.79 -21.69
C LYS A 174 -2.58 3.75 -22.87
N VAL A 175 -2.43 5.05 -22.63
CA VAL A 175 -2.33 6.07 -23.69
C VAL A 175 -0.93 6.14 -24.26
N CYS A 176 0.12 6.14 -23.41
CA CYS A 176 1.50 6.33 -23.89
C CYS A 176 2.43 5.15 -23.59
N GLY A 177 1.95 4.09 -22.95
CA GLY A 177 2.78 2.95 -22.53
C GLY A 177 3.75 3.24 -21.38
N GLY A 178 3.82 4.48 -20.89
CA GLY A 178 4.73 4.86 -19.81
C GLY A 178 4.43 4.10 -18.52
N HIS A 179 5.47 3.53 -17.93
CA HIS A 179 5.37 2.79 -16.66
C HIS A 179 5.21 3.78 -15.51
N ILE A 180 4.43 3.41 -14.48
CA ILE A 180 4.06 4.33 -13.40
C ILE A 180 4.50 3.78 -12.05
N MET A 181 4.08 2.58 -11.72
CA MET A 181 4.31 1.96 -10.43
C MET A 181 4.14 0.44 -10.50
N THR A 182 4.59 -0.25 -9.46
CA THR A 182 4.33 -1.68 -9.27
C THR A 182 3.74 -1.89 -7.89
N GLU A 183 2.55 -2.47 -7.81
CA GLU A 183 1.94 -2.87 -6.55
C GLU A 183 2.44 -4.26 -6.15
N HIS A 184 2.76 -4.41 -4.86
CA HIS A 184 3.17 -5.65 -4.21
C HIS A 184 2.16 -6.05 -3.13
N PRO A 185 1.01 -6.69 -3.48
CA PRO A 185 -0.12 -6.87 -2.56
C PRO A 185 0.25 -7.64 -1.29
N ARG A 186 1.06 -8.69 -1.40
CA ARG A 186 1.48 -9.49 -0.23
C ARG A 186 2.37 -8.70 0.74
N MET A 187 3.12 -7.72 0.25
CA MET A 187 3.96 -6.84 1.05
C MET A 187 3.20 -5.61 1.54
N ARG A 188 2.02 -5.32 0.97
CA ARG A 188 1.27 -4.07 1.17
C ARG A 188 2.11 -2.84 0.84
N LEU A 189 2.96 -2.97 -0.16
CA LEU A 189 3.84 -1.91 -0.64
C LEU A 189 3.55 -1.61 -2.10
N THR A 190 3.81 -0.36 -2.48
CA THR A 190 3.74 0.10 -3.86
C THR A 190 5.06 0.77 -4.21
N ASP A 191 5.74 0.24 -5.20
CA ASP A 191 6.90 0.88 -5.80
C ASP A 191 6.43 1.97 -6.76
N VAL A 192 6.71 3.22 -6.45
CA VAL A 192 6.59 4.32 -7.42
C VAL A 192 7.99 4.61 -7.94
N TYR A 193 8.14 4.56 -9.27
CA TYR A 193 9.48 4.76 -9.87
C TYR A 193 10.03 6.13 -9.49
N ALA A 194 11.21 6.12 -8.87
CA ALA A 194 11.80 7.31 -8.24
C ALA A 194 11.95 8.49 -9.20
N ASN A 195 12.29 8.23 -10.46
CA ASN A 195 12.50 9.24 -11.50
C ASN A 195 11.19 9.89 -12.02
N LEU A 196 10.03 9.38 -11.65
CA LEU A 196 8.74 10.01 -11.96
C LEU A 196 8.29 11.00 -10.87
N LEU A 197 8.82 10.88 -9.65
CA LEU A 197 8.43 11.66 -8.48
C LEU A 197 9.05 13.06 -8.53
N ARG A 198 8.24 14.06 -8.78
CA ARG A 198 8.70 15.46 -8.86
C ARG A 198 9.07 15.99 -7.47
N GLY A 199 10.26 16.59 -7.38
CA GLY A 199 10.78 17.13 -6.12
C GLY A 199 11.26 16.11 -5.11
N TYR A 200 11.19 14.82 -5.42
CA TYR A 200 11.72 13.74 -4.61
C TYR A 200 13.22 13.54 -4.89
N THR A 201 14.02 13.48 -3.83
CA THR A 201 15.41 13.06 -3.93
C THR A 201 15.53 11.61 -3.55
N HIS A 202 15.84 10.75 -4.52
CA HIS A 202 16.03 9.32 -4.29
C HIS A 202 17.24 9.09 -3.37
N GLN A 203 17.01 8.38 -2.27
CA GLN A 203 18.04 8.04 -1.28
C GLN A 203 18.13 6.50 -1.18
N PRO A 204 18.82 5.85 -2.13
CA PRO A 204 18.97 4.41 -2.12
C PRO A 204 19.88 3.97 -0.98
N THR A 205 19.56 2.83 -0.38
CA THR A 205 20.35 2.23 0.70
C THR A 205 21.10 0.96 0.29
N LEU A 206 20.77 0.40 -0.88
CA LEU A 206 21.35 -0.86 -1.36
C LEU A 206 21.01 -1.16 -2.82
N HIS A 207 21.67 -2.19 -3.34
CA HIS A 207 21.30 -2.88 -4.57
C HIS A 207 20.79 -4.28 -4.25
N VAL A 208 19.73 -4.72 -4.94
CA VAL A 208 19.20 -6.08 -4.88
C VAL A 208 19.25 -6.76 -6.25
N ASN A 209 19.29 -8.10 -6.23
CA ASN A 209 19.46 -8.95 -7.42
C ASN A 209 20.71 -8.57 -8.24
N TYR A 210 21.78 -8.18 -7.56
CA TYR A 210 22.99 -7.71 -8.22
C TYR A 210 23.73 -8.80 -8.99
N ALA A 211 23.47 -10.08 -8.70
CA ALA A 211 23.97 -11.20 -9.49
C ALA A 211 23.49 -11.16 -10.96
N SER A 212 22.35 -10.51 -11.22
CA SER A 212 21.74 -10.35 -12.56
C SER A 212 22.08 -9.01 -13.22
N LYS A 213 23.03 -8.25 -12.69
CA LYS A 213 23.38 -6.93 -13.23
C LYS A 213 23.86 -6.98 -14.67
N MET A 214 23.44 -6.00 -15.48
CA MET A 214 23.98 -5.74 -16.81
C MET A 214 25.20 -4.81 -16.79
N LEU A 215 25.32 -3.96 -15.76
CA LEU A 215 26.44 -3.07 -15.56
C LEU A 215 26.86 -3.06 -14.09
N SER A 216 28.14 -2.83 -13.84
CA SER A 216 28.65 -2.63 -12.47
C SER A 216 28.45 -1.18 -12.05
N VAL A 217 27.96 -0.99 -10.80
CA VAL A 217 27.75 0.32 -10.20
C VAL A 217 28.69 0.45 -9.01
N ARG A 218 29.55 1.47 -9.02
CA ARG A 218 30.50 1.76 -7.92
C ARG A 218 30.03 3.00 -7.18
N ASP A 219 29.22 2.81 -6.15
CA ASP A 219 28.64 3.90 -5.36
C ASP A 219 28.76 3.70 -3.85
N GLY A 220 29.45 2.62 -3.43
CA GLY A 220 29.67 2.31 -2.01
C GLY A 220 28.46 1.71 -1.30
N LEU A 221 27.32 1.53 -1.98
CA LEU A 221 26.15 0.89 -1.39
C LEU A 221 26.32 -0.63 -1.34
N PRO A 222 25.74 -1.33 -0.33
CA PRO A 222 25.71 -2.78 -0.29
C PRO A 222 25.06 -3.40 -1.52
N LYS A 223 25.68 -4.41 -2.13
CA LYS A 223 25.21 -5.12 -3.32
C LYS A 223 24.87 -6.55 -2.96
N TYR A 224 23.59 -6.84 -2.83
CA TYR A 224 23.11 -8.19 -2.51
C TYR A 224 22.91 -9.01 -3.79
N ALA A 225 23.42 -10.26 -3.77
CA ALA A 225 23.27 -11.18 -4.90
C ALA A 225 21.79 -11.31 -5.30
N ASP A 226 20.93 -11.49 -4.31
CA ASP A 226 19.46 -11.47 -4.40
C ASP A 226 18.87 -10.39 -3.48
N PHE A 227 18.48 -10.73 -2.24
CA PHE A 227 17.97 -9.81 -1.22
C PHE A 227 18.74 -9.98 0.09
N PRO A 228 18.65 -8.96 0.99
CA PRO A 228 19.06 -9.13 2.39
C PRO A 228 18.30 -10.29 3.06
N SER A 229 18.92 -10.94 4.05
CA SER A 229 18.32 -12.08 4.74
C SER A 229 17.04 -11.72 5.52
N ASP A 230 16.97 -10.51 6.07
CA ASP A 230 15.79 -9.97 6.76
C ASP A 230 14.61 -9.65 5.80
N LEU A 231 14.91 -9.57 4.50
CA LEU A 231 13.91 -9.44 3.43
C LEU A 231 13.65 -10.77 2.69
N GLY A 232 14.09 -11.88 3.24
CA GLY A 232 13.84 -13.23 2.73
C GLY A 232 14.81 -13.71 1.64
N GLY A 233 15.94 -13.04 1.47
CA GLY A 233 17.01 -13.44 0.55
C GLY A 233 18.14 -14.23 1.22
N SER A 234 19.19 -14.50 0.44
CA SER A 234 20.41 -15.19 0.92
C SER A 234 21.24 -14.33 1.87
N GLY A 235 21.16 -13.01 1.75
CA GLY A 235 22.03 -12.05 2.44
C GLY A 235 23.45 -11.99 1.87
N GLU A 236 23.74 -12.75 0.79
CA GLU A 236 25.04 -12.74 0.13
C GLU A 236 25.33 -11.37 -0.48
N LYS A 237 26.52 -10.81 -0.16
CA LYS A 237 27.00 -9.56 -0.71
C LYS A 237 28.06 -9.80 -1.77
N LEU A 238 27.90 -9.10 -2.88
CA LEU A 238 28.85 -9.11 -3.99
C LEU A 238 29.74 -7.86 -3.94
N PRO A 239 30.98 -7.93 -4.47
CA PRO A 239 31.83 -6.76 -4.60
C PRO A 239 31.26 -5.75 -5.61
N ASP A 240 31.76 -4.49 -5.54
CA ASP A 240 31.46 -3.41 -6.48
C ASP A 240 31.89 -3.74 -7.92
#